data_64d43c2fd1793e9a213199961f9209c5
#
_entry.id   64d43c2fd1793e9a213199961f9209c5
#
_cell.length_a   1.000
_cell.length_b   1.000
_cell.length_c   1.000
_cell.angle_alpha   90.00
_cell.angle_beta   90.00
_cell.angle_gamma   90.00
#
_symmetry.space_group_name_H-M   'P 1'
#
loop_
_entity.id
_entity.type
_entity.pdbx_description
1 polymer ?
#
loop_
_entity_poly.entity_id
_entity_poly.type
_entity_poly.pdbx_seq_one_letter_code
_entity_poly.pdbx_strand_id
1 'polypeptide(L)'
;MRMDDIAEASGITARALYRHYRNKQALLAHVVREDQQHVIDTLTILAEQPAGTRDSDADLAAVTNAALDSRRLSLLWQREARHLADDDYRLVRRQTRWIAATLDELFLQHDRSDLGDDVVDIRSWVLVSIVSGHGIYDSPLPRPRLAGELIAAARRVIDSPPAEVPASAPSADPPAPATVDRTPIARREQLIWAAARAFRGKGFGGVGNDDVGSQLGIVGPALYRYFDTKADLLVAAVNRLHEWLALEMTRALHAPCPDEHVLAALVRGYVRVAIEASELLAVWLTERLYLPDAARERFDRIETDYIAEWQRWLSVARPDLPDAVAASLVKTAKTVIDDCARIQRLQHYPILHTELSRAALATLGLPAS
;
A
#
# COMPACT_ATOMS: atom_id res chain seq x y z
N MET A 1 19.59 3.94 13.56
CA MET A 1 19.41 3.14 14.80
C MET A 1 20.39 1.97 14.78
N ARG A 2 21.26 1.86 15.78
CA ARG A 2 22.27 0.79 15.93
C ARG A 2 21.69 -0.33 16.82
N MET A 3 22.37 -1.48 16.88
CA MET A 3 21.99 -2.59 17.77
C MET A 3 21.97 -2.17 19.25
N ASP A 4 22.91 -1.31 19.63
CA ASP A 4 23.01 -0.78 21.00
C ASP A 4 21.78 0.06 21.37
N ASP A 5 21.30 0.91 20.44
CA ASP A 5 20.11 1.74 20.62
C ASP A 5 18.84 0.88 20.81
N ILE A 6 18.78 -0.27 20.11
CA ILE A 6 17.68 -1.24 20.23
C ILE A 6 17.73 -1.95 21.58
N ALA A 7 18.91 -2.37 22.00
CA ALA A 7 19.11 -3.04 23.29
C ALA A 7 18.70 -2.13 24.46
N GLU A 8 19.15 -0.87 24.43
CA GLU A 8 18.80 0.15 25.42
C GLU A 8 17.27 0.37 25.48
N ALA A 9 16.62 0.56 24.32
CA ALA A 9 15.17 0.73 24.23
C ALA A 9 14.37 -0.50 24.70
N SER A 10 14.99 -1.69 24.65
CA SER A 10 14.39 -2.95 25.10
C SER A 10 14.73 -3.31 26.55
N GLY A 11 15.50 -2.47 27.27
CA GLY A 11 15.90 -2.71 28.65
C GLY A 11 16.88 -3.89 28.83
N ILE A 12 17.62 -4.28 27.77
CA ILE A 12 18.61 -5.35 27.79
C ILE A 12 19.98 -4.85 27.42
N THR A 13 21.03 -5.63 27.70
CA THR A 13 22.39 -5.26 27.29
C THR A 13 22.62 -5.58 25.80
N ALA A 14 23.44 -4.79 25.11
CA ALA A 14 23.85 -5.06 23.74
C ALA A 14 24.45 -6.48 23.59
N ARG A 15 25.24 -6.93 24.61
CA ARG A 15 25.81 -8.29 24.64
C ARG A 15 24.72 -9.37 24.66
N ALA A 16 23.62 -9.16 25.38
CA ALA A 16 22.48 -10.09 25.39
C ALA A 16 21.83 -10.16 24.01
N LEU A 17 21.64 -9.02 23.35
CA LEU A 17 21.07 -8.97 22.00
C LEU A 17 21.95 -9.68 20.97
N TYR A 18 23.29 -9.46 21.01
CA TYR A 18 24.26 -10.12 20.11
C TYR A 18 24.36 -11.64 20.32
N ARG A 19 23.94 -12.18 21.48
CA ARG A 19 23.84 -13.64 21.68
C ARG A 19 22.77 -14.29 20.82
N HIS A 20 21.70 -13.55 20.52
CA HIS A 20 20.56 -14.06 19.76
C HIS A 20 20.63 -13.65 18.28
N TYR A 21 21.17 -12.48 17.99
CA TYR A 21 21.17 -11.92 16.62
C TYR A 21 22.57 -11.41 16.27
N ARG A 22 23.16 -12.02 15.24
CA ARG A 22 24.50 -11.64 14.76
C ARG A 22 24.63 -10.20 14.27
N ASN A 23 23.53 -9.62 13.79
CA ASN A 23 23.44 -8.25 13.29
C ASN A 23 22.00 -7.75 13.22
N LYS A 24 21.82 -6.47 12.87
CA LYS A 24 20.49 -5.83 12.71
C LYS A 24 19.61 -6.50 11.67
N GLN A 25 20.19 -6.99 10.57
CA GLN A 25 19.44 -7.67 9.51
C GLN A 25 18.83 -8.99 10.01
N ALA A 26 19.61 -9.78 10.77
CA ALA A 26 19.12 -11.02 11.37
C ALA A 26 17.99 -10.78 12.38
N LEU A 27 18.10 -9.70 13.18
CA LEU A 27 17.04 -9.29 14.09
C LEU A 27 15.77 -8.88 13.32
N LEU A 28 15.93 -8.04 12.29
CA LEU A 28 14.82 -7.60 11.45
C LEU A 28 14.12 -8.79 10.78
N ALA A 29 14.88 -9.72 10.21
CA ALA A 29 14.34 -10.92 9.58
C ALA A 29 13.54 -11.78 10.56
N HIS A 30 14.04 -11.91 11.80
CA HIS A 30 13.33 -12.64 12.85
C HIS A 30 11.99 -11.95 13.19
N VAL A 31 12.02 -10.64 13.46
CA VAL A 31 10.82 -9.88 13.83
C VAL A 31 9.75 -9.93 12.73
N VAL A 32 10.15 -9.79 11.46
CA VAL A 32 9.20 -9.85 10.33
C VAL A 32 8.59 -11.26 10.20
N ARG A 33 9.36 -12.31 10.40
CA ARG A 33 8.86 -13.70 10.33
C ARG A 33 7.92 -14.04 11.49
N GLU A 34 8.29 -13.69 12.70
CA GLU A 34 7.44 -13.90 13.88
C GLU A 34 6.10 -13.18 13.76
N ASP A 35 6.12 -11.97 13.22
CA ASP A 35 4.91 -11.18 13.04
C ASP A 35 3.95 -11.80 12.00
N GLN A 36 4.47 -12.50 10.97
CA GLN A 36 3.65 -13.24 10.00
C GLN A 36 3.15 -14.59 10.53
N GLN A 37 3.81 -15.16 11.53
CA GLN A 37 3.59 -16.54 11.93
C GLN A 37 2.15 -16.80 12.41
N HIS A 38 1.55 -15.88 13.17
CA HIS A 38 0.17 -16.01 13.62
C HIS A 38 -0.84 -16.13 12.49
N VAL A 39 -0.66 -15.33 11.44
CA VAL A 39 -1.52 -15.39 10.25
C VAL A 39 -1.28 -16.68 9.47
N ILE A 40 -0.01 -17.09 9.31
CA ILE A 40 0.37 -18.33 8.62
C ILE A 40 -0.22 -19.55 9.34
N ASP A 41 -0.08 -19.65 10.65
CA ASP A 41 -0.59 -20.77 11.46
C ASP A 41 -2.12 -20.85 11.34
N THR A 42 -2.81 -19.71 11.44
CA THR A 42 -4.27 -19.64 11.30
C THR A 42 -4.70 -20.11 9.91
N LEU A 43 -4.09 -19.59 8.86
CA LEU A 43 -4.42 -19.96 7.47
C LEU A 43 -4.10 -21.43 7.18
N THR A 44 -3.03 -21.97 7.76
CA THR A 44 -2.69 -23.40 7.63
C THR A 44 -3.79 -24.27 8.23
N ILE A 45 -4.25 -23.95 9.44
CA ILE A 45 -5.34 -24.70 10.09
C ILE A 45 -6.62 -24.63 9.27
N LEU A 46 -6.95 -23.47 8.73
CA LEU A 46 -8.16 -23.28 7.92
C LEU A 46 -8.08 -24.03 6.58
N ALA A 47 -6.92 -24.01 5.93
CA ALA A 47 -6.71 -24.71 4.66
C ALA A 47 -6.78 -26.25 4.78
N GLU A 48 -6.47 -26.80 5.95
CA GLU A 48 -6.56 -28.24 6.23
C GLU A 48 -8.00 -28.72 6.54
N GLN A 49 -8.95 -27.79 6.75
CA GLN A 49 -10.34 -28.16 7.03
C GLN A 49 -11.06 -28.63 5.74
N PRO A 50 -11.92 -29.66 5.81
CA PRO A 50 -12.73 -30.06 4.68
C PRO A 50 -13.66 -28.92 4.21
N ALA A 51 -13.69 -28.63 2.91
CA ALA A 51 -14.47 -27.52 2.35
C ALA A 51 -15.95 -27.50 2.78
N GLY A 52 -16.57 -28.67 2.93
CA GLY A 52 -17.98 -28.79 3.32
C GLY A 52 -18.30 -28.51 4.81
N THR A 53 -17.29 -28.30 5.66
CA THR A 53 -17.46 -28.01 7.10
C THR A 53 -17.08 -26.59 7.47
N ARG A 54 -16.67 -25.77 6.49
CA ARG A 54 -16.15 -24.43 6.73
C ARG A 54 -17.27 -23.41 6.89
N ASP A 55 -17.09 -22.50 7.84
CA ASP A 55 -17.87 -21.29 8.02
C ASP A 55 -17.01 -20.09 7.58
N SER A 56 -17.27 -19.57 6.39
CA SER A 56 -16.49 -18.49 5.77
C SER A 56 -16.46 -17.23 6.63
N ASP A 57 -17.51 -16.92 7.41
CA ASP A 57 -17.51 -15.75 8.29
C ASP A 57 -16.66 -15.98 9.54
N ALA A 58 -16.73 -17.18 10.12
CA ALA A 58 -15.87 -17.57 11.24
C ALA A 58 -14.39 -17.62 10.83
N ASP A 59 -14.11 -18.16 9.65
CA ASP A 59 -12.75 -18.24 9.08
C ASP A 59 -12.17 -16.84 8.84
N LEU A 60 -12.96 -15.93 8.24
CA LEU A 60 -12.53 -14.54 8.00
C LEU A 60 -12.29 -13.80 9.32
N ALA A 61 -13.13 -14.06 10.35
CA ALA A 61 -12.93 -13.52 11.68
C ALA A 61 -11.64 -14.05 12.34
N ALA A 62 -11.34 -15.34 12.19
CA ALA A 62 -10.10 -15.93 12.71
C ALA A 62 -8.86 -15.31 12.10
N VAL A 63 -8.82 -15.17 10.76
CA VAL A 63 -7.70 -14.53 10.03
C VAL A 63 -7.54 -13.07 10.42
N THR A 64 -8.65 -12.32 10.50
CA THR A 64 -8.61 -10.90 10.89
C THR A 64 -8.07 -10.72 12.31
N ASN A 65 -8.49 -11.56 13.26
CA ASN A 65 -7.99 -11.49 14.62
C ASN A 65 -6.50 -11.86 14.71
N ALA A 66 -6.05 -12.90 13.99
CA ALA A 66 -4.64 -13.26 13.92
C ALA A 66 -3.79 -12.11 13.35
N ALA A 67 -4.28 -11.44 12.31
CA ALA A 67 -3.60 -10.26 11.73
C ALA A 67 -3.57 -9.06 12.70
N LEU A 68 -4.63 -8.85 13.49
CA LEU A 68 -4.68 -7.83 14.53
C LEU A 68 -3.73 -8.12 15.71
N ASP A 69 -3.34 -9.36 15.94
CA ASP A 69 -2.27 -9.72 16.87
C ASP A 69 -0.88 -9.41 16.32
N SER A 70 -0.72 -9.41 15.01
CA SER A 70 0.50 -9.08 14.26
C SER A 70 0.58 -7.56 13.99
N ARG A 71 0.74 -6.76 15.02
CA ARG A 71 0.54 -5.29 15.00
C ARG A 71 1.45 -4.49 14.06
N ARG A 72 2.51 -5.06 13.50
CA ARG A 72 3.54 -4.31 12.77
C ARG A 72 3.89 -4.88 11.40
N LEU A 73 3.20 -5.92 10.98
CA LEU A 73 3.54 -6.68 9.79
C LEU A 73 3.66 -5.80 8.53
N SER A 74 2.61 -5.05 8.23
CA SER A 74 2.58 -4.21 7.03
C SER A 74 3.61 -3.09 7.11
N LEU A 75 3.78 -2.45 8.28
CA LEU A 75 4.72 -1.34 8.46
C LEU A 75 6.17 -1.79 8.31
N LEU A 76 6.55 -2.89 8.96
CA LEU A 76 7.91 -3.44 8.87
C LEU A 76 8.21 -3.95 7.47
N TRP A 77 7.29 -4.69 6.88
CA TRP A 77 7.43 -5.20 5.52
C TRP A 77 7.56 -4.06 4.51
N GLN A 78 6.69 -3.08 4.56
CA GLN A 78 6.71 -1.97 3.60
C GLN A 78 7.97 -1.12 3.67
N ARG A 79 8.50 -0.86 4.88
CA ARG A 79 9.62 0.06 5.08
C ARG A 79 10.97 -0.63 5.10
N GLU A 80 11.05 -1.79 5.74
CA GLU A 80 12.32 -2.37 6.13
C GLU A 80 12.68 -3.62 5.30
N ALA A 81 11.75 -4.20 4.54
CA ALA A 81 11.99 -5.45 3.79
C ALA A 81 13.21 -5.38 2.86
N ARG A 82 13.45 -4.23 2.24
CA ARG A 82 14.63 -4.01 1.37
C ARG A 82 15.98 -4.05 2.10
N HIS A 83 15.98 -3.97 3.45
CA HIS A 83 17.17 -4.08 4.29
C HIS A 83 17.41 -5.51 4.76
N LEU A 84 16.54 -6.45 4.43
CA LEU A 84 16.75 -7.86 4.67
C LEU A 84 17.89 -8.39 3.78
N ALA A 85 18.56 -9.45 4.24
CA ALA A 85 19.42 -10.22 3.36
C ALA A 85 18.58 -10.87 2.25
N ASP A 86 19.18 -11.11 1.08
CA ASP A 86 18.45 -11.60 -0.11
C ASP A 86 17.63 -12.86 0.15
N ASP A 87 18.15 -13.80 0.94
CA ASP A 87 17.46 -15.05 1.26
C ASP A 87 16.27 -14.81 2.19
N ASP A 88 16.42 -13.96 3.21
CA ASP A 88 15.34 -13.58 4.11
C ASP A 88 14.26 -12.79 3.35
N TYR A 89 14.65 -11.86 2.48
CA TYR A 89 13.73 -11.12 1.61
C TYR A 89 12.90 -12.06 0.72
N ARG A 90 13.58 -13.03 0.07
CA ARG A 90 12.88 -14.03 -0.76
C ARG A 90 11.95 -14.90 0.06
N LEU A 91 12.34 -15.27 1.28
CA LEU A 91 11.50 -16.09 2.17
C LEU A 91 10.23 -15.32 2.56
N VAL A 92 10.37 -14.11 3.12
CA VAL A 92 9.22 -13.30 3.53
C VAL A 92 8.29 -12.99 2.34
N ARG A 93 8.87 -12.71 1.17
CA ARG A 93 8.08 -12.50 -0.06
C ARG A 93 7.31 -13.75 -0.49
N ARG A 94 7.89 -14.95 -0.33
CA ARG A 94 7.16 -16.21 -0.58
C ARG A 94 6.03 -16.41 0.42
N GLN A 95 6.28 -16.13 1.71
CA GLN A 95 5.26 -16.22 2.76
C GLN A 95 4.08 -15.27 2.48
N THR A 96 4.35 -14.01 2.13
CA THR A 96 3.29 -13.04 1.81
C THR A 96 2.48 -13.48 0.57
N ARG A 97 3.13 -14.04 -0.45
CA ARG A 97 2.43 -14.60 -1.62
C ARG A 97 1.58 -15.82 -1.26
N TRP A 98 2.09 -16.67 -0.38
CA TRP A 98 1.36 -17.82 0.11
C TRP A 98 0.11 -17.38 0.90
N ILE A 99 0.23 -16.37 1.76
CA ILE A 99 -0.92 -15.78 2.46
C ILE A 99 -1.98 -15.29 1.45
N ALA A 100 -1.58 -14.54 0.43
CA ALA A 100 -2.50 -14.05 -0.60
C ALA A 100 -3.18 -15.20 -1.36
N ALA A 101 -2.41 -16.21 -1.77
CA ALA A 101 -2.94 -17.38 -2.48
C ALA A 101 -3.89 -18.21 -1.62
N THR A 102 -3.61 -18.34 -0.31
CA THR A 102 -4.50 -19.07 0.61
C THR A 102 -5.80 -18.28 0.86
N LEU A 103 -5.74 -16.95 0.98
CA LEU A 103 -6.95 -16.12 1.06
C LEU A 103 -7.80 -16.21 -0.21
N ASP A 104 -7.16 -16.26 -1.38
CA ASP A 104 -7.81 -16.51 -2.65
C ASP A 104 -8.57 -17.84 -2.62
N GLU A 105 -7.87 -18.94 -2.32
CA GLU A 105 -8.45 -20.29 -2.27
C GLU A 105 -9.61 -20.37 -1.27
N LEU A 106 -9.43 -19.78 -0.07
CA LEU A 106 -10.43 -19.87 1.00
C LEU A 106 -11.69 -19.04 0.75
N PHE A 107 -11.58 -17.85 0.18
CA PHE A 107 -12.67 -16.87 0.16
C PHE A 107 -13.11 -16.43 -1.25
N LEU A 108 -12.26 -16.52 -2.26
CA LEU A 108 -12.58 -16.06 -3.59
C LEU A 108 -12.92 -17.22 -4.54
N GLN A 109 -12.05 -18.20 -4.68
CA GLN A 109 -12.32 -19.34 -5.58
C GLN A 109 -13.48 -20.19 -5.07
N HIS A 110 -13.60 -20.38 -3.75
CA HIS A 110 -14.66 -21.17 -3.16
C HIS A 110 -16.01 -20.47 -3.19
N ASP A 111 -16.05 -19.21 -2.76
CA ASP A 111 -17.29 -18.44 -2.61
C ASP A 111 -17.70 -17.74 -3.92
N ARG A 112 -16.76 -17.50 -4.84
CA ARG A 112 -16.95 -16.65 -6.02
C ARG A 112 -16.30 -17.22 -7.29
N SER A 113 -16.76 -18.40 -7.71
CA SER A 113 -16.31 -19.05 -8.95
C SER A 113 -16.67 -18.31 -10.25
N ASP A 114 -17.42 -17.20 -10.15
CA ASP A 114 -17.76 -16.31 -11.25
C ASP A 114 -16.69 -15.29 -11.60
N LEU A 115 -15.63 -15.16 -10.77
CA LEU A 115 -14.57 -14.18 -10.95
C LEU A 115 -13.47 -14.72 -11.89
N GLY A 116 -12.94 -13.83 -12.74
CA GLY A 116 -11.74 -14.13 -13.54
C GLY A 116 -10.46 -14.07 -12.72
N ASP A 117 -9.41 -14.75 -13.17
CA ASP A 117 -8.14 -14.90 -12.46
C ASP A 117 -7.46 -13.57 -12.09
N ASP A 118 -7.55 -12.55 -12.94
CA ASP A 118 -6.98 -11.23 -12.69
C ASP A 118 -7.74 -10.49 -11.58
N VAL A 119 -9.07 -10.61 -11.53
CA VAL A 119 -9.92 -10.06 -10.46
C VAL A 119 -9.61 -10.74 -9.14
N VAL A 120 -9.52 -12.07 -9.15
CA VAL A 120 -9.20 -12.90 -7.98
C VAL A 120 -7.84 -12.51 -7.42
N ASP A 121 -6.82 -12.38 -8.30
CA ASP A 121 -5.49 -11.97 -7.86
C ASP A 121 -5.46 -10.56 -7.26
N ILE A 122 -6.15 -9.60 -7.84
CA ILE A 122 -6.26 -8.24 -7.27
C ILE A 122 -6.94 -8.30 -5.90
N ARG A 123 -8.08 -9.00 -5.78
CA ARG A 123 -8.84 -9.09 -4.52
C ARG A 123 -8.10 -9.81 -3.42
N SER A 124 -7.32 -10.84 -3.73
CA SER A 124 -6.52 -11.53 -2.73
C SER A 124 -5.54 -10.56 -2.05
N TRP A 125 -4.91 -9.67 -2.81
CA TRP A 125 -4.05 -8.62 -2.25
C TRP A 125 -4.82 -7.52 -1.54
N VAL A 126 -6.03 -7.19 -1.99
CA VAL A 126 -6.94 -6.30 -1.26
C VAL A 126 -7.29 -6.88 0.10
N LEU A 127 -7.62 -8.17 0.19
CA LEU A 127 -7.91 -8.85 1.46
C LEU A 127 -6.68 -8.84 2.39
N VAL A 128 -5.48 -9.14 1.85
CA VAL A 128 -4.24 -9.00 2.63
C VAL A 128 -4.12 -7.59 3.21
N SER A 129 -4.36 -6.56 2.41
CA SER A 129 -4.23 -5.16 2.84
C SER A 129 -5.31 -4.76 3.87
N ILE A 130 -6.54 -5.25 3.74
CA ILE A 130 -7.61 -4.99 4.71
C ILE A 130 -7.23 -5.59 6.07
N VAL A 131 -6.83 -6.86 6.12
CA VAL A 131 -6.59 -7.53 7.39
C VAL A 131 -5.27 -7.12 8.05
N SER A 132 -4.23 -6.76 7.29
CA SER A 132 -2.90 -6.44 7.81
C SER A 132 -2.56 -4.95 7.82
N GLY A 133 -3.27 -4.12 7.06
CA GLY A 133 -2.94 -2.69 6.88
C GLY A 133 -3.22 -1.79 8.09
N HIS A 134 -3.97 -2.26 9.08
CA HIS A 134 -4.35 -1.50 10.27
C HIS A 134 -3.16 -1.01 11.13
N GLY A 135 -1.99 -1.64 11.02
CA GLY A 135 -0.79 -1.22 11.72
C GLY A 135 -0.13 0.07 11.20
N ILE A 136 -0.54 0.56 10.03
CA ILE A 136 0.01 1.77 9.41
C ILE A 136 -0.55 3.04 10.06
N TYR A 137 -1.81 3.01 10.44
CA TYR A 137 -2.52 4.13 11.05
C TYR A 137 -3.11 3.72 12.40
N ASP A 138 -3.01 4.61 13.39
CA ASP A 138 -3.74 4.44 14.64
C ASP A 138 -5.25 4.50 14.37
N SER A 139 -5.97 3.44 14.75
CA SER A 139 -7.43 3.42 14.68
C SER A 139 -8.03 4.04 15.94
N PRO A 140 -9.05 4.91 15.82
CA PRO A 140 -9.79 5.41 16.98
C PRO A 140 -10.74 4.36 17.58
N LEU A 141 -10.90 3.19 16.95
CA LEU A 141 -11.80 2.15 17.39
C LEU A 141 -11.14 1.18 18.40
N PRO A 142 -11.86 0.75 19.42
CA PRO A 142 -11.43 -0.39 20.23
C PRO A 142 -11.26 -1.65 19.37
N ARG A 143 -10.30 -2.50 19.72
CA ARG A 143 -9.94 -3.70 18.94
C ARG A 143 -11.13 -4.57 18.49
N PRO A 144 -12.10 -4.95 19.35
CA PRO A 144 -13.22 -5.77 18.90
C PRO A 144 -14.08 -5.08 17.83
N ARG A 145 -14.27 -3.75 17.96
CA ARG A 145 -15.02 -2.97 16.97
C ARG A 145 -14.24 -2.84 15.66
N LEU A 146 -12.93 -2.59 15.74
CA LEU A 146 -12.05 -2.56 14.57
C LEU A 146 -12.09 -3.90 13.82
N ALA A 147 -11.97 -5.02 14.53
CA ALA A 147 -12.07 -6.35 13.93
C ALA A 147 -13.39 -6.51 13.16
N GLY A 148 -14.53 -6.14 13.78
CA GLY A 148 -15.84 -6.23 13.14
C GLY A 148 -15.92 -5.37 11.85
N GLU A 149 -15.37 -4.16 11.85
CA GLU A 149 -15.37 -3.30 10.65
C GLU A 149 -14.45 -3.83 9.54
N LEU A 150 -13.29 -4.40 9.87
CA LEU A 150 -12.39 -5.02 8.90
C LEU A 150 -13.01 -6.28 8.28
N ILE A 151 -13.65 -7.14 9.09
CA ILE A 151 -14.38 -8.33 8.61
C ILE A 151 -15.50 -7.90 7.66
N ALA A 152 -16.32 -6.91 8.06
CA ALA A 152 -17.38 -6.40 7.22
C ALA A 152 -16.86 -5.77 5.91
N ALA A 153 -15.73 -5.06 5.96
CA ALA A 153 -15.07 -4.50 4.76
C ALA A 153 -14.57 -5.61 3.83
N ALA A 154 -13.89 -6.63 4.36
CA ALA A 154 -13.44 -7.76 3.57
C ALA A 154 -14.61 -8.52 2.94
N ARG A 155 -15.69 -8.78 3.69
CA ARG A 155 -16.90 -9.43 3.16
C ARG A 155 -17.51 -8.62 2.02
N ARG A 156 -17.66 -7.30 2.15
CA ARG A 156 -18.15 -6.44 1.06
C ARG A 156 -17.28 -6.51 -0.20
N VAL A 157 -15.96 -6.65 -0.06
CA VAL A 157 -15.06 -6.83 -1.22
C VAL A 157 -15.28 -8.21 -1.85
N ILE A 158 -15.37 -9.28 -1.06
CA ILE A 158 -15.62 -10.65 -1.54
C ILE A 158 -16.94 -10.69 -2.33
N ASP A 159 -18.01 -10.12 -1.76
CA ASP A 159 -19.37 -10.20 -2.32
C ASP A 159 -19.62 -9.20 -3.48
N SER A 160 -18.75 -8.21 -3.66
CA SER A 160 -18.96 -7.21 -4.72
C SER A 160 -18.89 -7.85 -6.10
N PRO A 161 -19.71 -7.40 -7.08
CA PRO A 161 -19.59 -7.88 -8.45
C PRO A 161 -18.21 -7.49 -9.02
N PRO A 162 -17.66 -8.23 -9.99
CA PRO A 162 -16.42 -7.84 -10.66
C PRO A 162 -16.60 -6.51 -11.40
N ALA A 163 -15.52 -5.76 -11.57
CA ALA A 163 -15.54 -4.58 -12.40
C ALA A 163 -15.73 -4.99 -13.86
N GLU A 164 -16.59 -4.27 -14.59
CA GLU A 164 -16.70 -4.45 -16.02
C GLU A 164 -15.44 -3.92 -16.71
N VAL A 165 -14.90 -4.70 -17.62
CA VAL A 165 -13.82 -4.22 -18.48
C VAL A 165 -14.39 -3.14 -19.39
N PRO A 166 -13.91 -1.89 -19.34
CA PRO A 166 -14.40 -0.88 -20.26
C PRO A 166 -14.26 -1.37 -21.71
N ALA A 167 -15.32 -1.26 -22.50
CA ALA A 167 -15.29 -1.64 -23.92
C ALA A 167 -14.19 -0.90 -24.72
N SER A 168 -13.67 0.20 -24.19
CA SER A 168 -12.56 1.00 -24.69
C SER A 168 -11.21 0.67 -24.07
N ALA A 169 -11.11 -0.40 -23.24
CA ALA A 169 -9.81 -0.82 -22.73
C ALA A 169 -8.90 -1.13 -23.94
N PRO A 170 -7.67 -0.62 -23.98
CA PRO A 170 -6.77 -0.98 -25.05
C PRO A 170 -6.64 -2.50 -25.07
N SER A 171 -6.78 -3.06 -26.28
CA SER A 171 -6.59 -4.49 -26.54
C SER A 171 -5.38 -5.01 -25.77
N ALA A 172 -5.46 -6.25 -25.28
CA ALA A 172 -4.35 -6.93 -24.58
C ALA A 172 -3.07 -7.09 -25.43
N ASP A 173 -3.09 -6.62 -26.65
CA ASP A 173 -1.88 -6.49 -27.45
C ASP A 173 -0.92 -5.51 -26.77
N PRO A 174 0.32 -5.87 -26.56
CA PRO A 174 1.32 -4.96 -26.02
C PRO A 174 1.31 -3.68 -26.88
N PRO A 175 1.29 -2.49 -26.25
CA PRO A 175 1.30 -1.25 -27.00
C PRO A 175 2.47 -1.27 -27.96
N ALA A 176 2.22 -0.91 -29.23
CA ALA A 176 3.28 -0.82 -30.23
C ALA A 176 4.45 -0.03 -29.64
N PRO A 177 5.71 -0.46 -29.83
CA PRO A 177 6.85 0.20 -29.25
C PRO A 177 6.79 1.68 -29.61
N ALA A 178 6.89 2.54 -28.59
CA ALA A 178 6.84 3.98 -28.82
C ALA A 178 7.96 4.36 -29.80
N THR A 179 7.58 4.94 -30.92
CA THR A 179 8.51 5.35 -31.97
C THR A 179 9.27 6.62 -31.60
N VAL A 180 8.85 7.31 -30.57
CA VAL A 180 9.45 8.54 -30.04
C VAL A 180 9.67 8.39 -28.55
N ASP A 181 10.81 8.84 -28.05
CA ASP A 181 11.09 8.91 -26.61
C ASP A 181 10.08 9.86 -25.93
N ARG A 182 9.30 9.32 -24.97
CA ARG A 182 8.31 10.08 -24.20
C ARG A 182 8.88 10.65 -22.90
N THR A 183 10.20 10.62 -22.72
CA THR A 183 10.87 11.21 -21.57
C THR A 183 10.74 12.74 -21.60
N PRO A 184 10.37 13.41 -20.51
CA PRO A 184 10.31 14.87 -20.47
C PRO A 184 11.65 15.49 -20.88
N ILE A 185 11.61 16.58 -21.69
CA ILE A 185 12.83 17.31 -22.08
C ILE A 185 13.47 18.01 -20.88
N ALA A 186 12.65 18.50 -19.94
CA ALA A 186 13.12 19.20 -18.76
C ALA A 186 13.96 18.27 -17.87
N ARG A 187 15.25 18.56 -17.77
CA ARG A 187 16.21 17.73 -17.00
C ARG A 187 15.81 17.59 -15.52
N ARG A 188 15.24 18.65 -14.94
CA ARG A 188 14.74 18.62 -13.57
C ARG A 188 13.68 17.54 -13.37
N GLU A 189 12.76 17.39 -14.31
CA GLU A 189 11.71 16.35 -14.29
C GLU A 189 12.29 14.95 -14.44
N GLN A 190 13.23 14.79 -15.36
CA GLN A 190 13.94 13.51 -15.54
C GLN A 190 14.62 13.08 -14.24
N LEU A 191 15.24 14.02 -13.50
CA LEU A 191 15.92 13.76 -12.24
C LEU A 191 14.94 13.34 -11.13
N ILE A 192 13.76 13.96 -11.02
CA ILE A 192 12.74 13.59 -10.05
C ILE A 192 12.31 12.12 -10.24
N TRP A 193 12.01 11.71 -11.47
CA TRP A 193 11.61 10.35 -11.78
C TRP A 193 12.74 9.33 -11.61
N ALA A 194 13.96 9.68 -12.03
CA ALA A 194 15.14 8.83 -11.83
C ALA A 194 15.41 8.62 -10.32
N ALA A 195 15.28 9.68 -9.52
CA ALA A 195 15.44 9.61 -8.09
C ALA A 195 14.34 8.76 -7.41
N ALA A 196 13.10 8.92 -7.84
CA ALA A 196 11.99 8.11 -7.31
C ALA A 196 12.25 6.61 -7.53
N ARG A 197 12.66 6.21 -8.73
CA ARG A 197 13.04 4.82 -9.02
C ARG A 197 14.23 4.35 -8.18
N ALA A 198 15.27 5.18 -8.04
CA ALA A 198 16.45 4.85 -7.24
C ALA A 198 16.09 4.69 -5.75
N PHE A 199 15.34 5.65 -5.18
CA PHE A 199 14.89 5.59 -3.78
C PHE A 199 13.98 4.41 -3.51
N ARG A 200 13.04 4.10 -4.41
CA ARG A 200 12.20 2.90 -4.31
C ARG A 200 13.05 1.62 -4.27
N GLY A 201 14.07 1.52 -5.12
CA GLY A 201 14.90 0.31 -5.25
C GLY A 201 15.91 0.12 -4.12
N LYS A 202 16.69 1.17 -3.80
CA LYS A 202 17.82 1.11 -2.85
C LYS A 202 17.56 1.81 -1.52
N GLY A 203 16.45 2.53 -1.39
CA GLY A 203 16.18 3.43 -0.27
C GLY A 203 17.01 4.71 -0.29
N PHE A 204 16.53 5.76 0.38
CA PHE A 204 17.23 7.04 0.43
C PHE A 204 18.67 6.91 0.93
N GLY A 205 18.89 6.13 2.00
CA GLY A 205 20.23 5.92 2.57
C GLY A 205 21.21 5.21 1.62
N GLY A 206 20.70 4.30 0.78
CA GLY A 206 21.51 3.49 -0.15
C GLY A 206 21.76 4.14 -1.51
N VAL A 207 21.13 5.27 -1.81
CA VAL A 207 21.29 5.98 -3.10
C VAL A 207 22.37 7.05 -3.00
N GLY A 208 23.38 6.97 -3.87
CA GLY A 208 24.33 8.04 -4.10
C GLY A 208 23.88 8.96 -5.27
N ASN A 209 24.54 10.11 -5.41
CA ASN A 209 24.25 11.03 -6.51
C ASN A 209 24.55 10.40 -7.89
N ASP A 210 25.55 9.54 -7.96
CA ASP A 210 25.92 8.80 -9.16
C ASP A 210 24.85 7.77 -9.55
N ASP A 211 24.13 7.19 -8.58
CA ASP A 211 23.03 6.26 -8.85
C ASP A 211 21.87 6.94 -9.61
N VAL A 212 21.58 8.19 -9.29
CA VAL A 212 20.55 8.99 -9.99
C VAL A 212 21.08 9.49 -11.32
N GLY A 213 22.29 10.04 -11.32
CA GLY A 213 22.92 10.61 -12.52
C GLY A 213 23.14 9.58 -13.63
N SER A 214 23.61 8.39 -13.29
CA SER A 214 23.89 7.32 -14.25
C SER A 214 22.68 6.90 -15.07
N GLN A 215 21.47 6.91 -14.49
CA GLN A 215 20.23 6.60 -15.20
C GLN A 215 19.93 7.59 -16.34
N LEU A 216 20.53 8.79 -16.30
CA LEU A 216 20.32 9.87 -17.25
C LEU A 216 21.59 10.22 -18.04
N GLY A 217 22.64 9.42 -17.89
CA GLY A 217 23.93 9.66 -18.55
C GLY A 217 24.62 10.95 -18.08
N ILE A 218 24.38 11.40 -16.84
CA ILE A 218 25.03 12.57 -16.26
C ILE A 218 25.92 12.15 -15.06
N VAL A 219 26.99 12.91 -14.85
CA VAL A 219 27.85 12.71 -13.69
C VAL A 219 27.18 13.27 -12.42
N GLY A 220 27.39 12.61 -11.28
CA GLY A 220 26.77 12.97 -10.00
C GLY A 220 26.81 14.46 -9.64
N PRO A 221 27.98 15.17 -9.79
CA PRO A 221 28.05 16.59 -9.54
C PRO A 221 27.13 17.49 -10.37
N ALA A 222 26.69 17.04 -11.54
CA ALA A 222 25.76 17.83 -12.37
C ALA A 222 24.33 17.89 -11.77
N LEU A 223 24.00 17.00 -10.84
CA LEU A 223 22.75 17.00 -10.09
C LEU A 223 22.61 18.28 -9.24
N TYR A 224 23.70 18.78 -8.68
CA TYR A 224 23.72 20.00 -7.86
C TYR A 224 23.37 21.28 -8.60
N ARG A 225 23.26 21.24 -9.94
CA ARG A 225 22.72 22.37 -10.72
C ARG A 225 21.19 22.52 -10.58
N TYR A 226 20.50 21.46 -10.14
CA TYR A 226 19.05 21.38 -10.08
C TYR A 226 18.53 21.22 -8.65
N PHE A 227 19.34 20.62 -7.76
CA PHE A 227 18.98 20.36 -6.36
C PHE A 227 20.24 20.52 -5.49
N ASP A 228 20.15 21.36 -4.46
CA ASP A 228 21.29 21.65 -3.58
C ASP A 228 21.72 20.42 -2.79
N THR A 229 20.77 19.58 -2.42
CA THR A 229 21.03 18.35 -1.67
C THR A 229 20.19 17.18 -2.20
N LYS A 230 20.58 15.96 -1.83
CA LYS A 230 19.77 14.76 -2.06
C LYS A 230 18.41 14.84 -1.34
N ALA A 231 18.36 15.50 -0.19
CA ALA A 231 17.11 15.72 0.55
C ALA A 231 16.13 16.64 -0.23
N ASP A 232 16.63 17.66 -0.93
CA ASP A 232 15.79 18.53 -1.77
C ASP A 232 15.20 17.77 -2.95
N LEU A 233 15.95 16.81 -3.50
CA LEU A 233 15.44 15.92 -4.53
C LEU A 233 14.36 14.98 -4.00
N LEU A 234 14.50 14.46 -2.77
CA LEU A 234 13.46 13.71 -2.09
C LEU A 234 12.20 14.55 -1.87
N VAL A 235 12.38 15.79 -1.37
CA VAL A 235 11.27 16.75 -1.19
C VAL A 235 10.56 17.02 -2.50
N ALA A 236 11.30 17.18 -3.60
CA ALA A 236 10.72 17.41 -4.92
C ALA A 236 9.93 16.20 -5.44
N ALA A 237 10.40 14.99 -5.19
CA ALA A 237 9.69 13.76 -5.55
C ALA A 237 8.38 13.61 -4.77
N VAL A 238 8.41 13.82 -3.46
CA VAL A 238 7.21 13.78 -2.61
C VAL A 238 6.23 14.89 -2.97
N ASN A 239 6.73 16.10 -3.23
CA ASN A 239 5.90 17.23 -3.64
C ASN A 239 5.16 16.93 -4.95
N ARG A 240 5.81 16.30 -5.93
CA ARG A 240 5.20 15.92 -7.20
C ARG A 240 4.01 14.97 -7.00
N LEU A 241 4.11 13.98 -6.10
CA LEU A 241 2.97 13.13 -5.75
C LEU A 241 1.80 13.95 -5.23
N HIS A 242 2.06 14.83 -4.25
CA HIS A 242 1.00 15.62 -3.63
C HIS A 242 0.37 16.65 -4.59
N GLU A 243 1.14 17.19 -5.54
CA GLU A 243 0.60 18.04 -6.61
C GLU A 243 -0.39 17.28 -7.50
N TRP A 244 -0.07 16.04 -7.87
CA TRP A 244 -0.98 15.21 -8.67
C TRP A 244 -2.23 14.83 -7.89
N LEU A 245 -2.08 14.45 -6.61
CA LEU A 245 -3.23 14.16 -5.74
C LEU A 245 -4.12 15.37 -5.54
N ALA A 246 -3.55 16.57 -5.35
CA ALA A 246 -4.31 17.81 -5.22
C ALA A 246 -5.08 18.16 -6.51
N LEU A 247 -4.48 17.92 -7.67
CA LEU A 247 -5.15 18.11 -8.96
C LEU A 247 -6.34 17.17 -9.12
N GLU A 248 -6.17 15.88 -8.81
CA GLU A 248 -7.26 14.90 -8.90
C GLU A 248 -8.37 15.18 -7.87
N MET A 249 -8.02 15.59 -6.66
CA MET A 249 -8.99 16.04 -5.66
C MET A 249 -9.81 17.22 -6.19
N THR A 250 -9.15 18.24 -6.77
CA THR A 250 -9.82 19.40 -7.35
C THR A 250 -10.78 18.97 -8.47
N ARG A 251 -10.36 18.05 -9.35
CA ARG A 251 -11.22 17.52 -10.41
C ARG A 251 -12.44 16.79 -9.85
N ALA A 252 -12.25 15.97 -8.83
CA ALA A 252 -13.34 15.24 -8.19
C ALA A 252 -14.36 16.17 -7.52
N LEU A 253 -13.89 17.20 -6.82
CA LEU A 253 -14.75 18.19 -6.15
C LEU A 253 -15.53 19.09 -7.13
N HIS A 254 -15.07 19.25 -8.36
CA HIS A 254 -15.76 20.01 -9.42
C HIS A 254 -16.47 19.09 -10.42
N ALA A 255 -16.50 17.78 -10.19
CA ALA A 255 -17.20 16.85 -11.07
C ALA A 255 -18.72 17.13 -11.05
N PRO A 256 -19.41 17.12 -12.22
CA PRO A 256 -20.86 17.31 -12.27
C PRO A 256 -21.60 16.03 -11.83
N CYS A 257 -21.54 15.71 -10.57
CA CYS A 257 -22.19 14.52 -9.97
C CYS A 257 -22.94 14.91 -8.68
N PRO A 258 -23.91 14.13 -8.24
CA PRO A 258 -24.53 14.27 -6.92
C PRO A 258 -23.50 14.18 -5.79
N ASP A 259 -23.75 14.88 -4.67
CA ASP A 259 -22.83 14.95 -3.55
C ASP A 259 -22.44 13.58 -2.98
N GLU A 260 -23.37 12.62 -2.95
CA GLU A 260 -23.12 11.23 -2.54
C GLU A 260 -22.09 10.48 -3.41
N HIS A 261 -21.83 10.96 -4.63
CA HIS A 261 -20.89 10.36 -5.57
C HIS A 261 -19.50 11.03 -5.58
N VAL A 262 -19.34 12.15 -4.87
CA VAL A 262 -18.05 12.89 -4.83
C VAL A 262 -16.93 12.01 -4.27
N LEU A 263 -17.21 11.24 -3.20
CA LEU A 263 -16.19 10.33 -2.65
C LEU A 263 -15.76 9.27 -3.66
N ALA A 264 -16.70 8.75 -4.46
CA ALA A 264 -16.35 7.79 -5.50
C ALA A 264 -15.42 8.41 -6.58
N ALA A 265 -15.63 9.69 -6.91
CA ALA A 265 -14.73 10.41 -7.80
C ALA A 265 -13.34 10.64 -7.18
N LEU A 266 -13.27 10.97 -5.88
CA LEU A 266 -12.02 11.11 -5.13
C LEU A 266 -11.24 9.78 -5.09
N VAL A 267 -11.91 8.67 -4.81
CA VAL A 267 -11.30 7.33 -4.80
C VAL A 267 -10.73 7.00 -6.18
N ARG A 268 -11.48 7.19 -7.26
CA ARG A 268 -11.01 6.92 -8.63
C ARG A 268 -9.80 7.79 -9.02
N GLY A 269 -9.82 9.07 -8.64
CA GLY A 269 -8.70 9.99 -8.87
C GLY A 269 -7.46 9.54 -8.11
N TYR A 270 -7.61 9.16 -6.83
CA TYR A 270 -6.51 8.65 -6.03
C TYR A 270 -5.92 7.36 -6.59
N VAL A 271 -6.74 6.37 -6.96
CA VAL A 271 -6.30 5.11 -7.58
C VAL A 271 -5.49 5.38 -8.85
N ARG A 272 -5.95 6.32 -9.69
CA ARG A 272 -5.22 6.71 -10.90
C ARG A 272 -3.81 7.19 -10.58
N VAL A 273 -3.67 8.17 -9.68
CA VAL A 273 -2.37 8.70 -9.28
C VAL A 273 -1.51 7.61 -8.63
N ALA A 274 -2.10 6.78 -7.76
CA ALA A 274 -1.40 5.71 -7.07
C ALA A 274 -0.77 4.69 -8.04
N ILE A 275 -1.46 4.36 -9.13
CA ILE A 275 -0.97 3.44 -10.16
C ILE A 275 0.05 4.15 -11.08
N GLU A 276 -0.31 5.32 -11.62
CA GLU A 276 0.53 6.05 -12.59
C GLU A 276 1.83 6.59 -11.98
N ALA A 277 1.80 6.96 -10.69
CA ALA A 277 2.94 7.50 -9.95
C ALA A 277 3.39 6.55 -8.82
N SER A 278 3.32 5.25 -9.04
CA SER A 278 3.60 4.25 -7.99
C SER A 278 5.02 4.33 -7.41
N GLU A 279 6.01 4.82 -8.17
CA GLU A 279 7.34 5.11 -7.66
C GLU A 279 7.35 6.26 -6.67
N LEU A 280 6.65 7.36 -6.97
CA LEU A 280 6.53 8.52 -6.08
C LEU A 280 5.74 8.15 -4.81
N LEU A 281 4.66 7.36 -4.96
CA LEU A 281 3.89 6.84 -3.84
C LEU A 281 4.76 5.95 -2.93
N ALA A 282 5.54 5.05 -3.51
CA ALA A 282 6.46 4.22 -2.75
C ALA A 282 7.45 5.05 -1.96
N VAL A 283 8.03 6.09 -2.58
CA VAL A 283 8.96 7.01 -1.90
C VAL A 283 8.29 7.73 -0.73
N TRP A 284 7.08 8.25 -0.90
CA TRP A 284 6.32 8.86 0.19
C TRP A 284 6.13 7.91 1.37
N LEU A 285 5.69 6.69 1.10
CA LEU A 285 5.37 5.70 2.13
C LEU A 285 6.61 5.16 2.86
N THR A 286 7.77 5.06 2.18
CA THR A 286 8.95 4.41 2.75
C THR A 286 10.06 5.37 3.16
N GLU A 287 10.18 6.55 2.54
CA GLU A 287 11.31 7.45 2.76
C GLU A 287 10.96 8.72 3.57
N ARG A 288 9.70 8.88 4.00
CA ARG A 288 9.25 10.10 4.71
C ARG A 288 10.10 10.46 5.94
N LEU A 289 10.71 9.49 6.60
CA LEU A 289 11.58 9.72 7.75
C LEU A 289 12.91 10.42 7.40
N TYR A 290 13.29 10.43 6.13
CA TYR A 290 14.49 11.12 5.64
C TYR A 290 14.19 12.53 5.13
N LEU A 291 12.95 12.94 5.12
CA LEU A 291 12.58 14.32 4.81
C LEU A 291 13.09 15.26 5.91
N PRO A 292 13.54 16.47 5.55
CA PRO A 292 13.76 17.53 6.53
C PRO A 292 12.51 17.78 7.38
N ASP A 293 12.65 18.09 8.66
CA ASP A 293 11.55 18.18 9.62
C ASP A 293 10.40 19.08 9.13
N ALA A 294 10.74 20.28 8.66
CA ALA A 294 9.73 21.22 8.15
C ALA A 294 8.97 20.70 6.90
N ALA A 295 9.67 19.97 6.03
CA ALA A 295 9.02 19.34 4.86
C ALA A 295 8.14 18.17 5.30
N ARG A 296 8.60 17.34 6.22
CA ARG A 296 7.84 16.22 6.78
C ARG A 296 6.56 16.70 7.44
N GLU A 297 6.63 17.70 8.33
CA GLU A 297 5.45 18.30 8.97
C GLU A 297 4.46 18.89 7.97
N ARG A 298 4.96 19.54 6.92
CA ARG A 298 4.10 20.05 5.84
C ARG A 298 3.35 18.93 5.13
N PHE A 299 4.04 17.86 4.73
CA PHE A 299 3.41 16.74 4.01
C PHE A 299 2.50 15.91 4.92
N ASP A 300 2.83 15.77 6.21
CA ASP A 300 1.96 15.11 7.18
C ASP A 300 0.64 15.89 7.38
N ARG A 301 0.67 17.21 7.34
CA ARG A 301 -0.55 18.03 7.34
C ARG A 301 -1.37 17.84 6.06
N ILE A 302 -0.73 17.88 4.88
CA ILE A 302 -1.42 17.62 3.60
C ILE A 302 -2.09 16.26 3.60
N GLU A 303 -1.41 15.23 4.09
CA GLU A 303 -1.97 13.87 4.22
C GLU A 303 -3.18 13.85 5.16
N THR A 304 -3.08 14.55 6.30
CA THR A 304 -4.17 14.66 7.27
C THR A 304 -5.39 15.35 6.67
N ASP A 305 -5.18 16.46 5.96
CA ASP A 305 -6.24 17.21 5.29
C ASP A 305 -6.90 16.38 4.17
N TYR A 306 -6.10 15.60 3.43
CA TYR A 306 -6.59 14.72 2.38
C TYR A 306 -7.49 13.61 2.95
N ILE A 307 -7.09 12.99 4.06
CA ILE A 307 -7.90 11.98 4.77
C ILE A 307 -9.18 12.61 5.32
N ALA A 308 -9.10 13.82 5.89
CA ALA A 308 -10.26 14.54 6.41
C ALA A 308 -11.28 14.86 5.32
N GLU A 309 -10.82 15.19 4.10
CA GLU A 309 -11.72 15.42 2.96
C GLU A 309 -12.48 14.13 2.57
N TRP A 310 -11.82 12.98 2.57
CA TRP A 310 -12.51 11.69 2.34
C TRP A 310 -13.51 11.36 3.45
N GLN A 311 -13.17 11.63 4.72
CA GLN A 311 -14.08 11.42 5.85
C GLN A 311 -15.33 12.29 5.72
N ARG A 312 -15.15 13.57 5.37
CA ARG A 312 -16.25 14.50 5.13
C ARG A 312 -17.23 13.95 4.07
N TRP A 313 -16.72 13.52 2.94
CA TRP A 313 -17.57 13.00 1.85
C TRP A 313 -18.13 11.61 2.14
N LEU A 314 -17.45 10.81 2.96
CA LEU A 314 -18.02 9.56 3.45
C LEU A 314 -19.22 9.84 4.38
N SER A 315 -19.15 10.84 5.23
CA SER A 315 -20.29 11.23 6.08
C SER A 315 -21.49 11.77 5.28
N VAL A 316 -21.27 12.36 4.10
CA VAL A 316 -22.35 12.73 3.17
C VAL A 316 -22.95 11.51 2.53
N ALA A 317 -22.14 10.59 2.03
CA ALA A 317 -22.61 9.37 1.35
C ALA A 317 -23.19 8.31 2.33
N ARG A 318 -22.70 8.28 3.57
CA ARG A 318 -23.07 7.33 4.63
C ARG A 318 -23.30 8.06 5.96
N PRO A 319 -24.39 8.82 6.08
CA PRO A 319 -24.74 9.57 7.30
C PRO A 319 -25.07 8.66 8.50
N ASP A 320 -25.23 7.36 8.27
CA ASP A 320 -25.47 6.33 9.28
C ASP A 320 -24.17 5.93 10.04
N LEU A 321 -22.98 6.24 9.51
CA LEU A 321 -21.72 5.82 10.10
C LEU A 321 -21.26 6.77 11.23
N PRO A 322 -20.88 6.23 12.41
CA PRO A 322 -20.18 7.02 13.42
C PRO A 322 -18.81 7.51 12.88
N ASP A 323 -18.40 8.72 13.27
CA ASP A 323 -17.15 9.36 12.81
C ASP A 323 -15.92 8.48 12.99
N ALA A 324 -15.79 7.78 14.12
CA ALA A 324 -14.67 6.89 14.38
C ALA A 324 -14.62 5.69 13.41
N VAL A 325 -15.80 5.18 12.98
CA VAL A 325 -15.91 4.12 11.98
C VAL A 325 -15.54 4.66 10.61
N ALA A 326 -16.09 5.81 10.23
CA ALA A 326 -15.76 6.48 8.98
C ALA A 326 -14.24 6.74 8.87
N ALA A 327 -13.61 7.25 9.94
CA ALA A 327 -12.18 7.48 10.00
C ALA A 327 -11.36 6.18 9.79
N SER A 328 -11.78 5.07 10.39
CA SER A 328 -11.10 3.78 10.23
C SER A 328 -11.28 3.21 8.83
N LEU A 329 -12.47 3.28 8.25
CA LEU A 329 -12.75 2.78 6.90
C LEU A 329 -12.00 3.58 5.82
N VAL A 330 -11.92 4.91 5.95
CA VAL A 330 -11.15 5.76 5.03
C VAL A 330 -9.67 5.38 5.05
N LYS A 331 -9.08 5.22 6.23
CA LYS A 331 -7.68 4.79 6.36
C LYS A 331 -7.46 3.40 5.78
N THR A 332 -8.39 2.47 6.00
CA THR A 332 -8.32 1.11 5.43
C THR A 332 -8.40 1.15 3.90
N ALA A 333 -9.36 1.87 3.33
CA ALA A 333 -9.51 1.99 1.87
C ALA A 333 -8.26 2.62 1.23
N LYS A 334 -7.72 3.67 1.85
CA LYS A 334 -6.47 4.28 1.38
C LYS A 334 -5.30 3.30 1.43
N THR A 335 -5.16 2.54 2.52
CA THR A 335 -4.10 1.51 2.65
C THR A 335 -4.23 0.44 1.57
N VAL A 336 -5.44 -0.02 1.28
CA VAL A 336 -5.72 -0.96 0.20
C VAL A 336 -5.19 -0.44 -1.14
N ILE A 337 -5.47 0.82 -1.47
CA ILE A 337 -4.99 1.43 -2.71
C ILE A 337 -3.47 1.55 -2.70
N ASP A 338 -2.89 2.07 -1.61
CA ASP A 338 -1.46 2.28 -1.46
C ASP A 338 -0.65 0.98 -1.60
N ASP A 339 -1.15 -0.12 -1.05
CA ASP A 339 -0.49 -1.41 -1.10
C ASP A 339 -0.61 -2.06 -2.47
N CYS A 340 -1.81 -2.16 -3.02
CA CYS A 340 -2.05 -2.84 -4.29
C CYS A 340 -1.43 -2.09 -5.47
N ALA A 341 -1.49 -0.76 -5.50
CA ALA A 341 -0.90 0.04 -6.57
C ALA A 341 0.64 -0.11 -6.68
N ARG A 342 1.32 -0.51 -5.60
CA ARG A 342 2.78 -0.73 -5.60
C ARG A 342 3.22 -2.12 -6.01
N ILE A 343 2.28 -3.07 -6.15
CA ILE A 343 2.57 -4.45 -6.56
C ILE A 343 2.75 -4.47 -8.08
N GLN A 344 4.00 -4.54 -8.54
CA GLN A 344 4.34 -4.48 -9.97
C GLN A 344 3.59 -5.50 -10.83
N ARG A 345 3.36 -6.70 -10.29
CA ARG A 345 2.63 -7.75 -11.00
C ARG A 345 1.20 -7.32 -11.32
N LEU A 346 0.50 -6.70 -10.37
CA LEU A 346 -0.87 -6.24 -10.57
C LEU A 346 -0.97 -5.13 -11.62
N GLN A 347 0.07 -4.32 -11.77
CA GLN A 347 0.10 -3.22 -12.75
C GLN A 347 0.04 -3.70 -14.22
N HIS A 348 0.23 -5.01 -14.47
CA HIS A 348 0.07 -5.60 -15.79
C HIS A 348 -1.39 -5.95 -16.14
N TYR A 349 -2.29 -5.93 -15.16
CA TYR A 349 -3.71 -6.20 -15.41
C TYR A 349 -4.43 -4.94 -15.90
N PRO A 350 -5.03 -4.94 -17.10
CA PRO A 350 -5.77 -3.79 -17.62
C PRO A 350 -6.93 -3.34 -16.73
N ILE A 351 -7.51 -4.29 -15.98
CA ILE A 351 -8.64 -4.08 -15.08
C ILE A 351 -8.23 -3.46 -13.74
N LEU A 352 -6.93 -3.37 -13.41
CA LEU A 352 -6.46 -2.97 -12.09
C LEU A 352 -7.09 -1.66 -11.60
N HIS A 353 -7.13 -0.63 -12.43
CA HIS A 353 -7.67 0.67 -12.05
C HIS A 353 -9.15 0.55 -11.62
N THR A 354 -9.95 -0.14 -12.42
CA THR A 354 -11.40 -0.26 -12.21
C THR A 354 -11.70 -1.16 -11.02
N GLU A 355 -11.02 -2.31 -10.94
CA GLU A 355 -11.24 -3.27 -9.85
C GLU A 355 -10.72 -2.75 -8.50
N LEU A 356 -9.57 -2.08 -8.47
CA LEU A 356 -9.05 -1.48 -7.25
C LEU A 356 -9.93 -0.33 -6.75
N SER A 357 -10.47 0.48 -7.67
CA SER A 357 -11.46 1.52 -7.31
C SER A 357 -12.71 0.91 -6.71
N ARG A 358 -13.22 -0.18 -7.31
CA ARG A 358 -14.39 -0.92 -6.81
C ARG A 358 -14.14 -1.52 -5.43
N ALA A 359 -13.00 -2.18 -5.24
CA ALA A 359 -12.62 -2.76 -3.96
C ALA A 359 -12.46 -1.70 -2.86
N ALA A 360 -11.90 -0.54 -3.17
CA ALA A 360 -11.80 0.58 -2.23
C ALA A 360 -13.18 1.14 -1.86
N LEU A 361 -14.09 1.29 -2.83
CA LEU A 361 -15.47 1.70 -2.58
C LEU A 361 -16.24 0.66 -1.74
N ALA A 362 -16.10 -0.63 -2.04
CA ALA A 362 -16.66 -1.71 -1.24
C ALA A 362 -16.12 -1.68 0.20
N THR A 363 -14.83 -1.41 0.39
CA THR A 363 -14.23 -1.22 1.73
C THR A 363 -14.93 -0.11 2.49
N LEU A 364 -15.29 1.00 1.84
CA LEU A 364 -16.04 2.12 2.43
C LEU A 364 -17.54 1.83 2.61
N GLY A 365 -18.05 0.72 2.09
CA GLY A 365 -19.46 0.38 2.08
C GLY A 365 -20.27 1.20 1.10
N LEU A 366 -19.65 1.64 0.00
CA LEU A 366 -20.27 2.38 -1.08
C LEU A 366 -20.53 1.48 -2.29
N PRO A 367 -21.60 1.73 -3.04
CA PRO A 367 -21.82 1.02 -4.30
C PRO A 367 -20.71 1.36 -5.29
N ALA A 368 -20.36 0.37 -6.11
CA ALA A 368 -19.49 0.60 -7.25
C ALA A 368 -20.34 1.18 -8.39
N SER A 369 -20.50 2.48 -8.41
CA SER A 369 -21.19 3.21 -9.48
C SER A 369 -20.20 3.69 -10.54
#